data_9cd4dce2fe23b3701f1626da944b3e71
#
_entry.id   9cd4dce2fe23b3701f1626da944b3e71
#
_cell.length_a   1.000
_cell.length_b   1.000
_cell.length_c   1.000
_cell.angle_alpha   90.00
_cell.angle_beta   90.00
_cell.angle_gamma   90.00
#
_symmetry.space_group_name_H-M   'P 1'
#
loop_
_entity.id
_entity.type
_entity.pdbx_description
1 polymer ?
#
loop_
_entity_poly.entity_id
_entity_poly.type
_entity_poly.pdbx_seq_one_letter_code
_entity_poly.pdbx_strand_id
1 'polypeptide(L)'
;MKNRNSLKWSILVSLILFLGSSIACIAQNTDKEQATNKVQTIKKGKYTLVFECKAPSFSQEINQKLIDTYFEVYPALVKQYNKKATRIVTFVIDPDYDGVAGTSNDKVVFSTKYMTAHPNDIDIVTHETMHIVQSYGNESKIPGWLTEGIADYARYAYGVSNEKAGWSLPKFSVNQNYKNSYRITARFLAWLEYSGYKGIVKKLDQAGRDKTYDKGEIWKKLTGKTIDELWLAYSQNPTLPNVN
;
A
#
# COMPACT_ATOMS: atom_id res chain seq x y z
N MET A 1 -60.21 70.13 -74.26
CA MET A 1 -59.10 71.01 -73.80
C MET A 1 -58.12 70.22 -72.95
N LYS A 2 -56.95 70.01 -73.46
CA LYS A 2 -55.65 70.09 -72.83
C LYS A 2 -55.53 69.78 -71.35
N ASN A 3 -54.83 68.75 -70.86
CA ASN A 3 -53.40 68.89 -70.74
C ASN A 3 -52.66 67.62 -70.38
N ARG A 4 -51.55 67.43 -70.89
CA ARG A 4 -50.44 66.52 -70.68
C ARG A 4 -50.00 66.48 -69.20
N ASN A 5 -49.50 65.35 -68.68
CA ASN A 5 -48.23 65.33 -68.05
C ASN A 5 -47.72 63.94 -67.80
N SER A 6 -46.70 63.70 -68.41
CA SER A 6 -45.40 63.06 -68.13
C SER A 6 -45.30 62.00 -67.05
N LEU A 7 -45.03 60.85 -67.56
CA LEU A 7 -44.57 59.64 -66.88
C LEU A 7 -43.18 59.85 -66.34
N LYS A 8 -43.01 59.72 -65.03
CA LYS A 8 -41.69 59.57 -64.43
C LYS A 8 -41.58 58.15 -63.89
N TRP A 9 -40.69 57.41 -64.51
CA TRP A 9 -40.26 56.14 -64.08
C TRP A 9 -39.38 56.31 -62.86
N SER A 10 -39.78 55.69 -61.70
CA SER A 10 -38.97 55.53 -60.56
C SER A 10 -38.59 54.04 -60.46
N ILE A 11 -37.32 53.83 -60.66
CA ILE A 11 -36.70 52.49 -60.50
C ILE A 11 -36.72 52.15 -59.03
N LEU A 12 -37.47 51.16 -58.64
CA LEU A 12 -37.46 50.58 -57.30
C LEU A 12 -36.36 49.54 -57.27
N VAL A 13 -35.23 49.87 -56.65
CA VAL A 13 -34.16 48.90 -56.33
C VAL A 13 -34.57 48.12 -55.11
N SER A 14 -35.00 46.89 -55.32
CA SER A 14 -35.27 45.96 -54.25
C SER A 14 -33.98 45.47 -53.62
N LEU A 15 -33.63 46.01 -52.46
CA LEU A 15 -32.52 45.53 -51.61
C LEU A 15 -32.95 44.22 -50.93
N ILE A 16 -32.54 43.09 -51.47
CA ILE A 16 -32.69 41.80 -50.83
C ILE A 16 -31.62 41.69 -49.71
N LEU A 17 -32.06 41.90 -48.46
CA LEU A 17 -31.28 41.61 -47.28
C LEU A 17 -31.16 40.10 -47.11
N PHE A 18 -30.07 39.51 -47.50
CA PHE A 18 -29.65 38.18 -47.09
C PHE A 18 -29.32 38.19 -45.58
N LEU A 19 -30.27 37.79 -44.77
CA LEU A 19 -30.01 37.38 -43.39
C LEU A 19 -29.20 36.07 -43.41
N GLY A 20 -27.87 36.21 -43.43
CA GLY A 20 -26.99 35.09 -43.18
C GLY A 20 -27.15 34.63 -41.74
N SER A 21 -27.86 33.55 -41.52
CA SER A 21 -27.88 32.85 -40.27
C SER A 21 -26.52 32.21 -40.06
N SER A 22 -25.63 32.91 -39.34
CA SER A 22 -24.40 32.33 -38.83
C SER A 22 -24.77 31.26 -37.80
N ILE A 23 -24.79 30.00 -38.22
CA ILE A 23 -24.80 28.87 -37.30
C ILE A 23 -23.43 28.88 -36.65
N ALA A 24 -23.34 29.48 -35.45
CA ALA A 24 -22.20 29.33 -34.59
C ALA A 24 -22.18 27.85 -34.16
N CYS A 25 -21.31 27.08 -34.81
CA CYS A 25 -20.95 25.75 -34.37
C CYS A 25 -20.21 25.95 -33.03
N ILE A 26 -20.96 25.82 -31.91
CA ILE A 26 -20.36 25.74 -30.59
C ILE A 26 -19.66 24.38 -30.60
N ALA A 27 -18.37 24.38 -30.92
CA ALA A 27 -17.48 23.29 -30.60
C ALA A 27 -17.51 23.16 -29.08
N GLN A 28 -18.28 22.18 -28.59
CA GLN A 28 -18.10 21.70 -27.25
C GLN A 28 -16.68 21.13 -27.19
N ASN A 29 -15.76 21.92 -26.71
CA ASN A 29 -14.52 21.42 -26.16
C ASN A 29 -14.91 20.52 -25.00
N THR A 30 -15.13 19.26 -25.27
CA THR A 30 -15.00 18.21 -24.28
C THR A 30 -13.51 18.15 -23.99
N ASP A 31 -13.03 19.03 -23.14
CA ASP A 31 -11.81 18.80 -22.39
C ASP A 31 -12.03 17.47 -21.66
N LYS A 32 -11.62 16.38 -22.30
CA LYS A 32 -11.26 15.17 -21.58
C LYS A 32 -10.10 15.62 -20.72
N GLU A 33 -10.43 16.01 -19.50
CA GLU A 33 -9.47 16.17 -18.42
C GLU A 33 -8.69 14.86 -18.40
N GLN A 34 -7.54 14.91 -19.03
CA GLN A 34 -6.60 13.80 -19.06
C GLN A 34 -6.27 13.56 -17.59
N ALA A 35 -6.77 12.46 -17.07
CA ALA A 35 -6.59 12.06 -15.69
C ALA A 35 -5.09 12.01 -15.39
N THR A 36 -4.54 13.14 -14.95
CA THR A 36 -3.11 13.27 -14.66
C THR A 36 -2.85 12.53 -13.36
N ASN A 37 -1.97 11.54 -13.42
CA ASN A 37 -1.43 10.88 -12.23
C ASN A 37 -0.96 11.94 -11.25
N LYS A 38 -1.57 11.98 -10.07
CA LYS A 38 -1.18 12.93 -9.03
C LYS A 38 0.01 12.37 -8.26
N VAL A 39 1.17 12.96 -8.47
CA VAL A 39 2.38 12.65 -7.69
C VAL A 39 2.63 13.76 -6.69
N GLN A 40 2.88 13.41 -5.44
CA GLN A 40 3.27 14.32 -4.39
C GLN A 40 4.46 13.78 -3.61
N THR A 41 5.35 14.66 -3.18
CA THR A 41 6.50 14.32 -2.33
C THR A 41 6.30 14.93 -0.96
N ILE A 42 6.21 14.07 0.07
CA ILE A 42 5.97 14.47 1.44
C ILE A 42 7.21 14.12 2.26
N LYS A 43 7.71 15.09 3.03
CA LYS A 43 8.88 14.90 3.90
C LYS A 43 8.52 15.19 5.35
N LYS A 44 8.78 14.21 6.23
CA LYS A 44 8.68 14.39 7.70
C LYS A 44 10.01 13.94 8.34
N GLY A 45 10.74 14.87 8.92
CA GLY A 45 12.09 14.62 9.46
C GLY A 45 13.05 14.13 8.38
N LYS A 46 13.63 12.94 8.58
CA LYS A 46 14.58 12.31 7.64
C LYS A 46 13.94 11.35 6.63
N TYR A 47 12.63 11.18 6.68
CA TYR A 47 11.91 10.27 5.79
C TYR A 47 11.14 11.05 4.73
N THR A 48 11.14 10.52 3.52
CA THR A 48 10.44 11.06 2.36
C THR A 48 9.54 9.99 1.78
N LEU A 49 8.29 10.34 1.53
CA LEU A 49 7.33 9.52 0.81
C LEU A 49 7.03 10.18 -0.54
N VAL A 50 7.30 9.48 -1.62
CA VAL A 50 6.79 9.81 -2.95
C VAL A 50 5.47 9.06 -3.10
N PHE A 51 4.36 9.79 -3.21
CA PHE A 51 3.03 9.22 -3.28
C PHE A 51 2.44 9.49 -4.66
N GLU A 52 2.20 8.43 -5.42
CA GLU A 52 1.61 8.46 -6.76
C GLU A 52 0.20 7.85 -6.70
N CYS A 53 -0.80 8.59 -7.14
CA CYS A 53 -2.15 8.06 -7.32
C CYS A 53 -2.51 8.05 -8.81
N LYS A 54 -2.60 6.84 -9.39
CA LYS A 54 -2.97 6.61 -10.80
C LYS A 54 -4.49 6.56 -11.00
N ALA A 55 -5.27 6.66 -9.93
CA ALA A 55 -6.73 6.63 -9.96
C ALA A 55 -7.29 7.97 -9.43
N PRO A 56 -7.58 8.96 -10.28
CA PRO A 56 -8.00 10.30 -9.85
C PRO A 56 -9.27 10.32 -8.99
N SER A 57 -10.16 9.36 -9.19
CA SER A 57 -11.40 9.21 -8.41
C SER A 57 -11.24 8.43 -7.10
N PHE A 58 -10.03 7.94 -6.79
CA PHE A 58 -9.78 7.19 -5.56
C PHE A 58 -9.87 8.11 -4.32
N SER A 59 -10.35 7.54 -3.22
CA SER A 59 -10.59 8.26 -1.96
C SER A 59 -9.36 8.99 -1.43
N GLN A 60 -9.46 10.32 -1.33
CA GLN A 60 -8.42 11.15 -0.71
C GLN A 60 -8.27 10.86 0.78
N GLU A 61 -9.36 10.45 1.45
CA GLU A 61 -9.32 10.04 2.86
C GLU A 61 -8.46 8.79 3.05
N ILE A 62 -8.63 7.79 2.20
CA ILE A 62 -7.80 6.56 2.25
C ILE A 62 -6.35 6.90 1.94
N ASN A 63 -6.09 7.72 0.91
CA ASN A 63 -4.74 8.19 0.58
C ASN A 63 -4.07 8.83 1.81
N GLN A 64 -4.77 9.72 2.48
CA GLN A 64 -4.22 10.41 3.67
C GLN A 64 -3.94 9.43 4.81
N LYS A 65 -4.84 8.47 5.06
CA LYS A 65 -4.63 7.45 6.09
C LYS A 65 -3.39 6.59 5.79
N LEU A 66 -3.16 6.17 4.54
CA LEU A 66 -1.96 5.42 4.14
C LEU A 66 -0.68 6.24 4.36
N ILE A 67 -0.71 7.54 4.00
CA ILE A 67 0.41 8.47 4.20
C ILE A 67 0.72 8.63 5.70
N ASP A 68 -0.30 8.88 6.51
CA ASP A 68 -0.12 9.10 7.95
C ASP A 68 0.39 7.83 8.64
N THR A 69 -0.17 6.66 8.31
CA THR A 69 0.31 5.36 8.80
C THR A 69 1.79 5.15 8.46
N TYR A 70 2.21 5.44 7.23
CA TYR A 70 3.63 5.34 6.86
C TYR A 70 4.54 6.16 7.77
N PHE A 71 4.22 7.43 7.99
CA PHE A 71 5.06 8.29 8.82
C PHE A 71 5.03 7.94 10.30
N GLU A 72 4.02 7.23 10.75
CA GLU A 72 3.94 6.71 12.11
C GLU A 72 4.76 5.43 12.27
N VAL A 73 4.53 4.43 11.42
CA VAL A 73 5.09 3.09 11.61
C VAL A 73 6.50 2.92 11.04
N TYR A 74 6.79 3.47 9.85
CA TYR A 74 8.07 3.23 9.18
C TYR A 74 9.30 3.66 9.99
N PRO A 75 9.33 4.83 10.65
CA PRO A 75 10.43 5.23 11.53
C PRO A 75 10.68 4.24 12.67
N ALA A 76 9.61 3.67 13.24
CA ALA A 76 9.70 2.69 14.32
C ALA A 76 10.28 1.36 13.82
N LEU A 77 9.83 0.87 12.67
CA LEU A 77 10.36 -0.34 12.03
C LEU A 77 11.84 -0.18 11.69
N VAL A 78 12.23 0.93 11.08
CA VAL A 78 13.65 1.23 10.77
C VAL A 78 14.51 1.28 12.01
N LYS A 79 14.04 1.92 13.09
CA LYS A 79 14.75 1.98 14.38
C LYS A 79 14.95 0.61 14.99
N GLN A 80 13.93 -0.24 14.92
CA GLN A 80 13.91 -1.56 15.55
C GLN A 80 14.72 -2.58 14.77
N TYR A 81 14.54 -2.63 13.45
CA TYR A 81 15.02 -3.74 12.63
C TYR A 81 16.23 -3.38 11.76
N ASN A 82 16.17 -2.29 11.00
CA ASN A 82 17.23 -1.95 10.04
C ASN A 82 17.47 -0.44 9.93
N LYS A 83 18.43 0.06 10.69
CA LYS A 83 18.79 1.50 10.67
C LYS A 83 19.36 1.98 9.32
N LYS A 84 19.74 1.05 8.42
CA LYS A 84 20.28 1.32 7.08
C LYS A 84 19.20 1.28 5.99
N ALA A 85 17.94 0.94 6.33
CA ALA A 85 16.84 0.98 5.37
C ALA A 85 16.72 2.37 4.71
N THR A 86 16.20 2.39 3.50
CA THR A 86 16.05 3.62 2.70
C THR A 86 15.31 4.71 3.48
N ARG A 87 15.57 5.97 3.12
CA ARG A 87 14.86 7.12 3.68
C ARG A 87 13.80 7.65 2.72
N ILE A 88 13.77 7.13 1.50
CA ILE A 88 12.84 7.50 0.45
C ILE A 88 12.06 6.26 0.06
N VAL A 89 10.76 6.30 0.21
CA VAL A 89 9.83 5.23 -0.14
C VAL A 89 8.81 5.77 -1.14
N THR A 90 8.41 4.94 -2.10
CA THR A 90 7.37 5.28 -3.07
C THR A 90 6.13 4.45 -2.80
N PHE A 91 4.96 5.11 -2.70
CA PHE A 91 3.65 4.47 -2.71
C PHE A 91 2.96 4.74 -4.03
N VAL A 92 2.37 3.71 -4.61
CA VAL A 92 1.58 3.79 -5.84
C VAL A 92 0.19 3.22 -5.59
N ILE A 93 -0.83 4.03 -5.78
CA ILE A 93 -2.23 3.58 -5.80
C ILE A 93 -2.57 3.23 -7.24
N ASP A 94 -2.75 1.94 -7.53
CA ASP A 94 -2.83 1.42 -8.88
C ASP A 94 -4.17 0.71 -9.15
N PRO A 95 -4.97 1.19 -10.12
CA PRO A 95 -6.23 0.54 -10.48
C PRO A 95 -6.05 -0.79 -11.21
N ASP A 96 -4.88 -1.01 -11.82
CA ASP A 96 -4.57 -2.19 -12.63
C ASP A 96 -3.85 -3.29 -11.83
N TYR A 97 -3.59 -3.05 -10.54
CA TYR A 97 -2.95 -4.04 -9.68
C TYR A 97 -3.98 -5.02 -9.12
N ASP A 98 -3.89 -6.30 -9.52
CA ASP A 98 -4.83 -7.36 -9.14
C ASP A 98 -4.60 -7.96 -7.74
N GLY A 99 -3.46 -7.68 -7.12
CA GLY A 99 -3.14 -8.12 -5.75
C GLY A 99 -3.87 -7.30 -4.69
N VAL A 100 -3.49 -7.50 -3.45
CA VAL A 100 -3.90 -6.66 -2.29
C VAL A 100 -3.00 -5.44 -2.21
N ALA A 101 -1.74 -5.68 -1.95
CA ALA A 101 -0.61 -4.78 -2.07
C ALA A 101 0.65 -5.60 -2.36
N GLY A 102 1.76 -4.94 -2.66
CA GLY A 102 3.02 -5.63 -2.87
C GLY A 102 4.20 -4.69 -2.89
N THR A 103 5.33 -5.18 -2.40
CA THR A 103 6.57 -4.43 -2.28
C THR A 103 7.64 -4.95 -3.22
N SER A 104 8.27 -4.06 -3.94
CA SER A 104 9.46 -4.34 -4.75
C SER A 104 10.47 -3.22 -4.60
N ASN A 105 11.66 -3.54 -4.11
CA ASN A 105 12.67 -2.57 -3.73
C ASN A 105 12.09 -1.55 -2.71
N ASP A 106 12.15 -0.25 -3.06
CA ASP A 106 11.68 0.85 -2.20
C ASP A 106 10.28 1.33 -2.57
N LYS A 107 9.51 0.52 -3.31
CA LYS A 107 8.19 0.84 -3.80
C LYS A 107 7.13 -0.14 -3.32
N VAL A 108 6.02 0.40 -2.82
CA VAL A 108 4.80 -0.33 -2.48
C VAL A 108 3.70 0.04 -3.46
N VAL A 109 3.03 -0.96 -4.00
CA VAL A 109 1.85 -0.79 -4.84
C VAL A 109 0.62 -1.27 -4.07
N PHE A 110 -0.45 -0.48 -4.08
CA PHE A 110 -1.73 -0.79 -3.45
C PHE A 110 -2.82 -0.91 -4.51
N SER A 111 -3.64 -1.95 -4.43
CA SER A 111 -4.82 -2.12 -5.28
C SER A 111 -5.92 -1.14 -4.89
N THR A 112 -6.38 -0.32 -5.83
CA THR A 112 -7.56 0.53 -5.59
C THR A 112 -8.80 -0.29 -5.27
N LYS A 113 -8.99 -1.42 -5.95
CA LYS A 113 -10.11 -2.34 -5.74
C LYS A 113 -10.12 -2.87 -4.31
N TYR A 114 -8.97 -3.35 -3.83
CA TYR A 114 -8.86 -3.85 -2.47
C TYR A 114 -9.09 -2.74 -1.44
N MET A 115 -8.40 -1.61 -1.57
CA MET A 115 -8.49 -0.52 -0.60
C MET A 115 -9.89 0.13 -0.55
N THR A 116 -10.62 0.13 -1.67
CA THR A 116 -12.02 0.59 -1.70
C THR A 116 -12.94 -0.37 -0.94
N ALA A 117 -12.72 -1.68 -1.08
CA ALA A 117 -13.50 -2.71 -0.37
C ALA A 117 -13.14 -2.79 1.12
N HIS A 118 -11.89 -2.43 1.49
CA HIS A 118 -11.34 -2.52 2.84
C HIS A 118 -10.72 -1.21 3.32
N PRO A 119 -11.49 -0.10 3.43
CA PRO A 119 -10.97 1.25 3.68
C PRO A 119 -10.31 1.45 5.05
N ASN A 120 -10.49 0.50 5.96
CA ASN A 120 -9.87 0.50 7.29
C ASN A 120 -8.60 -0.35 7.37
N ASP A 121 -8.27 -1.10 6.31
CA ASP A 121 -7.09 -1.98 6.29
C ASP A 121 -5.80 -1.22 5.97
N ILE A 122 -5.58 -0.13 6.70
CA ILE A 122 -4.44 0.76 6.49
C ILE A 122 -3.13 0.18 7.02
N ASP A 123 -3.18 -0.77 7.95
CA ASP A 123 -1.97 -1.43 8.48
C ASP A 123 -1.33 -2.44 7.51
N ILE A 124 -1.91 -2.60 6.32
CA ILE A 124 -1.19 -3.18 5.18
C ILE A 124 0.09 -2.37 4.88
N VAL A 125 0.11 -1.06 5.15
CA VAL A 125 1.31 -0.22 5.09
C VAL A 125 2.41 -0.76 6.00
N THR A 126 2.06 -1.21 7.21
CA THR A 126 3.04 -1.75 8.16
C THR A 126 3.67 -3.04 7.65
N HIS A 127 2.85 -3.93 7.07
CA HIS A 127 3.31 -5.16 6.44
C HIS A 127 4.25 -4.87 5.26
N GLU A 128 3.79 -4.07 4.31
CA GLU A 128 4.54 -3.80 3.08
C GLU A 128 5.83 -3.01 3.34
N THR A 129 5.80 -2.03 4.23
CA THR A 129 7.02 -1.28 4.57
C THR A 129 7.99 -2.10 5.40
N MET A 130 7.54 -3.14 6.09
CA MET A 130 8.46 -4.09 6.71
C MET A 130 9.29 -4.83 5.66
N HIS A 131 8.77 -5.17 4.49
CA HIS A 131 9.56 -5.74 3.39
C HIS A 131 10.69 -4.80 2.93
N ILE A 132 10.44 -3.48 2.88
CA ILE A 132 11.51 -2.50 2.60
C ILE A 132 12.59 -2.55 3.70
N VAL A 133 12.18 -2.63 4.96
CA VAL A 133 13.10 -2.70 6.11
C VAL A 133 13.86 -4.01 6.13
N GLN A 134 13.24 -5.12 5.78
CA GLN A 134 13.85 -6.45 5.63
C GLN A 134 15.03 -6.40 4.66
N SER A 135 14.87 -5.86 3.46
CA SER A 135 15.97 -5.62 2.49
C SER A 135 16.92 -6.83 2.37
N TYR A 136 16.40 -8.05 2.28
CA TYR A 136 17.19 -9.26 2.37
C TYR A 136 18.11 -9.51 1.15
N GLY A 137 17.78 -8.95 -0.02
CA GLY A 137 18.51 -9.18 -1.26
C GLY A 137 18.39 -10.63 -1.78
N ASN A 138 18.86 -10.84 -3.02
CA ASN A 138 18.65 -12.08 -3.75
C ASN A 138 19.41 -13.29 -3.19
N GLU A 139 20.46 -13.08 -2.39
CA GLU A 139 21.28 -14.17 -1.83
C GLU A 139 20.82 -14.61 -0.44
N SER A 140 19.77 -14.02 0.09
CA SER A 140 19.22 -14.43 1.39
C SER A 140 18.63 -15.83 1.28
N LYS A 141 18.93 -16.67 2.27
CA LYS A 141 18.39 -18.04 2.38
C LYS A 141 17.18 -18.11 3.30
N ILE A 142 16.70 -16.98 3.78
CA ILE A 142 15.49 -16.92 4.60
C ILE A 142 14.29 -17.36 3.77
N PRO A 143 13.48 -18.31 4.25
CA PRO A 143 12.35 -18.81 3.47
C PRO A 143 11.22 -17.78 3.40
N GLY A 144 10.48 -17.78 2.28
CA GLY A 144 9.37 -16.85 2.06
C GLY A 144 8.31 -16.88 3.18
N TRP A 145 7.99 -18.05 3.71
CA TRP A 145 7.02 -18.15 4.82
C TRP A 145 7.46 -17.37 6.06
N LEU A 146 8.77 -17.31 6.34
CA LEU A 146 9.32 -16.55 7.47
C LEU A 146 9.40 -15.06 7.15
N THR A 147 9.73 -14.70 5.92
CA THR A 147 9.70 -13.31 5.43
C THR A 147 8.32 -12.70 5.65
N GLU A 148 7.27 -13.36 5.16
CA GLU A 148 5.88 -12.93 5.33
C GLU A 148 5.42 -12.96 6.79
N GLY A 149 5.85 -14.00 7.52
CA GLY A 149 5.54 -14.12 8.95
C GLY A 149 6.13 -13.00 9.79
N ILE A 150 7.35 -12.54 9.46
CA ILE A 150 7.98 -11.38 10.13
C ILE A 150 7.27 -10.08 9.74
N ALA A 151 6.83 -9.93 8.49
CA ALA A 151 6.07 -8.75 8.06
C ALA A 151 4.71 -8.66 8.78
N ASP A 152 3.98 -9.77 8.89
CA ASP A 152 2.72 -9.80 9.66
C ASP A 152 2.94 -9.69 11.18
N TYR A 153 4.06 -10.20 11.71
CA TYR A 153 4.43 -9.93 13.10
C TYR A 153 4.70 -8.43 13.33
N ALA A 154 5.39 -7.77 12.40
CA ALA A 154 5.58 -6.32 12.48
C ALA A 154 4.24 -5.57 12.42
N ARG A 155 3.33 -6.00 11.55
CA ARG A 155 1.96 -5.48 11.51
C ARG A 155 1.23 -5.67 12.85
N TYR A 156 1.32 -6.84 13.46
CA TYR A 156 0.75 -7.12 14.77
C TYR A 156 1.32 -6.21 15.86
N ALA A 157 2.64 -6.01 15.88
CA ALA A 157 3.35 -5.31 16.94
C ALA A 157 3.37 -3.78 16.80
N TYR A 158 3.22 -3.25 15.59
CA TYR A 158 3.36 -1.82 15.26
C TYR A 158 2.16 -1.23 14.53
N GLY A 159 1.21 -2.05 14.09
CA GLY A 159 0.02 -1.56 13.41
C GLY A 159 -0.84 -0.68 14.32
N VAL A 160 -1.45 0.35 13.72
CA VAL A 160 -2.17 1.41 14.43
C VAL A 160 -3.69 1.28 14.32
N SER A 161 -4.18 0.40 13.45
CA SER A 161 -5.61 0.28 13.13
C SER A 161 -6.09 -1.15 12.87
N ASN A 162 -5.31 -2.16 13.26
CA ASN A 162 -5.65 -3.57 13.04
C ASN A 162 -7.06 -3.94 13.52
N GLU A 163 -7.47 -3.47 14.70
CA GLU A 163 -8.79 -3.73 15.26
C GLU A 163 -9.92 -3.20 14.36
N LYS A 164 -9.79 -1.96 13.87
CA LYS A 164 -10.78 -1.34 12.96
C LYS A 164 -10.90 -2.08 11.64
N ALA A 165 -9.81 -2.71 11.20
CA ALA A 165 -9.77 -3.55 10.00
C ALA A 165 -10.32 -4.97 10.25
N GLY A 166 -10.61 -5.35 11.49
CA GLY A 166 -10.93 -6.73 11.85
C GLY A 166 -9.74 -7.69 11.65
N TRP A 167 -8.51 -7.15 11.61
CA TRP A 167 -7.31 -7.94 11.44
C TRP A 167 -6.73 -8.36 12.79
N SER A 168 -6.48 -9.65 12.93
CA SER A 168 -5.89 -10.21 14.16
C SER A 168 -5.10 -11.48 13.84
N LEU A 169 -4.24 -11.88 14.77
CA LEU A 169 -3.59 -13.19 14.70
C LEU A 169 -4.63 -14.29 14.94
N PRO A 170 -4.77 -15.29 14.04
CA PRO A 170 -5.78 -16.33 14.18
C PRO A 170 -5.50 -17.20 15.41
N LYS A 171 -6.53 -17.77 16.03
CA LYS A 171 -6.34 -18.79 17.06
C LYS A 171 -5.61 -20.00 16.49
N PHE A 172 -4.83 -20.68 17.33
CA PHE A 172 -4.17 -21.91 16.91
C PHE A 172 -5.19 -22.99 16.51
N SER A 173 -4.85 -23.74 15.46
CA SER A 173 -5.58 -24.93 15.02
C SER A 173 -4.58 -26.03 14.70
N VAL A 174 -4.94 -27.29 15.00
CA VAL A 174 -4.11 -28.48 14.76
C VAL A 174 -3.71 -28.68 13.30
N ASN A 175 -4.47 -28.10 12.37
CA ASN A 175 -4.19 -28.16 10.93
C ASN A 175 -3.18 -27.08 10.48
N GLN A 176 -2.72 -26.22 11.37
CA GLN A 176 -1.72 -25.20 11.08
C GLN A 176 -0.30 -25.73 11.22
N ASN A 177 0.60 -25.06 10.51
CA ASN A 177 2.03 -25.28 10.61
C ASN A 177 2.75 -23.93 10.53
N TYR A 178 3.93 -23.80 11.14
CA TYR A 178 4.72 -22.55 11.05
C TYR A 178 5.04 -22.12 9.61
N LYS A 179 5.02 -23.05 8.65
CA LYS A 179 5.25 -22.77 7.22
C LYS A 179 4.00 -22.24 6.50
N ASN A 180 2.87 -22.10 7.17
CA ASN A 180 1.66 -21.56 6.52
C ASN A 180 1.74 -20.05 6.24
N SER A 181 2.86 -19.39 6.60
CA SER A 181 3.11 -18.00 6.27
C SER A 181 2.18 -17.00 6.99
N TYR A 182 2.35 -15.71 6.72
CA TYR A 182 1.48 -14.63 7.17
C TYR A 182 1.10 -14.72 8.66
N ARG A 183 -0.18 -14.50 8.98
CA ARG A 183 -0.70 -14.42 10.36
C ARG A 183 -0.47 -15.70 11.20
N ILE A 184 -0.39 -16.86 10.57
CA ILE A 184 -0.14 -18.13 11.31
C ILE A 184 1.29 -18.13 11.80
N THR A 185 2.25 -17.83 10.94
CA THR A 185 3.66 -17.70 11.31
C THR A 185 3.86 -16.55 12.28
N ALA A 186 3.23 -15.40 12.04
CA ALA A 186 3.29 -14.23 12.91
C ALA A 186 2.82 -14.55 14.34
N ARG A 187 1.75 -15.35 14.49
CA ARG A 187 1.28 -15.79 15.80
C ARG A 187 2.31 -16.64 16.52
N PHE A 188 2.95 -17.57 15.80
CA PHE A 188 4.03 -18.39 16.37
C PHE A 188 5.22 -17.52 16.79
N LEU A 189 5.60 -16.55 15.99
CA LEU A 189 6.66 -15.59 16.32
C LEU A 189 6.30 -14.75 17.56
N ALA A 190 5.07 -14.28 17.65
CA ALA A 190 4.56 -13.57 18.83
C ALA A 190 4.64 -14.46 20.07
N TRP A 191 4.22 -15.73 19.97
CA TRP A 191 4.31 -16.69 21.07
C TRP A 191 5.76 -16.87 21.52
N LEU A 192 6.72 -16.98 20.62
CA LEU A 192 8.14 -17.09 20.97
C LEU A 192 8.64 -15.87 21.78
N GLU A 193 8.29 -14.66 21.32
CA GLU A 193 8.67 -13.41 22.04
C GLU A 193 8.13 -13.41 23.48
N TYR A 194 6.90 -13.91 23.71
CA TYR A 194 6.28 -13.98 25.03
C TYR A 194 6.74 -15.17 25.86
N SER A 195 7.19 -16.26 25.22
CA SER A 195 7.63 -17.51 25.88
C SER A 195 9.09 -17.49 26.31
N GLY A 196 9.71 -16.31 26.42
CA GLY A 196 11.08 -16.15 26.93
C GLY A 196 12.15 -15.98 25.84
N TYR A 197 11.82 -16.11 24.56
CA TYR A 197 12.78 -15.88 23.47
C TYR A 197 12.76 -14.42 22.98
N LYS A 198 12.81 -13.49 23.92
CA LYS A 198 12.71 -12.05 23.65
C LYS A 198 13.74 -11.58 22.61
N GLY A 199 13.26 -10.85 21.60
CA GLY A 199 14.06 -10.31 20.50
C GLY A 199 14.41 -11.33 19.41
N ILE A 200 13.76 -12.52 19.42
CA ILE A 200 14.03 -13.56 18.42
C ILE A 200 13.65 -13.10 17.02
N VAL A 201 12.51 -12.42 16.86
CA VAL A 201 12.06 -11.93 15.55
C VAL A 201 13.07 -10.98 14.93
N LYS A 202 13.61 -10.06 15.72
CA LYS A 202 14.68 -9.16 15.28
C LYS A 202 15.96 -9.90 14.87
N LYS A 203 16.34 -10.94 15.60
CA LYS A 203 17.53 -11.75 15.30
C LYS A 203 17.36 -12.56 14.03
N LEU A 204 16.17 -13.12 13.81
CA LEU A 204 15.83 -13.85 12.58
C LEU A 204 15.83 -12.91 11.36
N ASP A 205 15.21 -11.75 11.49
CA ASP A 205 15.21 -10.72 10.49
C ASP A 205 16.64 -10.24 10.14
N GLN A 206 17.48 -10.03 11.16
CA GLN A 206 18.89 -9.70 10.94
C GLN A 206 19.64 -10.81 10.22
N ALA A 207 19.41 -12.09 10.59
CA ALA A 207 20.04 -13.21 9.92
C ALA A 207 19.67 -13.31 8.44
N GLY A 208 18.45 -12.91 8.07
CA GLY A 208 18.01 -12.78 6.68
C GLY A 208 18.83 -11.74 5.92
N ARG A 209 19.01 -10.54 6.48
CA ARG A 209 19.84 -9.46 5.88
C ARG A 209 21.31 -9.81 5.80
N ASP A 210 21.86 -10.39 6.88
CA ASP A 210 23.27 -10.74 6.97
C ASP A 210 23.61 -12.02 6.21
N LYS A 211 22.62 -12.65 5.54
CA LYS A 211 22.76 -13.92 4.77
C LYS A 211 23.27 -15.09 5.63
N THR A 212 23.05 -15.01 6.94
CA THR A 212 23.48 -16.02 7.91
C THR A 212 22.37 -16.98 8.32
N TYR A 213 21.19 -16.89 7.69
CA TYR A 213 20.12 -17.87 7.86
C TYR A 213 20.52 -19.21 7.20
N ASP A 214 20.72 -20.25 8.00
CA ASP A 214 21.37 -21.52 7.65
C ASP A 214 20.39 -22.72 7.65
N LYS A 215 19.25 -22.58 6.94
CA LYS A 215 18.26 -23.64 6.77
C LYS A 215 17.63 -24.19 8.07
N GLY A 216 17.70 -23.43 9.14
CA GLY A 216 17.05 -23.80 10.39
C GLY A 216 17.99 -23.98 11.58
N GLU A 217 19.29 -24.13 11.39
CA GLU A 217 20.27 -24.19 12.49
C GLU A 217 20.27 -22.90 13.34
N ILE A 218 19.89 -21.79 12.74
CA ILE A 218 19.71 -20.51 13.43
C ILE A 218 18.75 -20.62 14.62
N TRP A 219 17.69 -21.43 14.50
CA TRP A 219 16.73 -21.62 15.57
C TRP A 219 17.39 -22.26 16.79
N LYS A 220 18.15 -23.34 16.55
CA LYS A 220 18.89 -24.07 17.61
C LYS A 220 19.94 -23.17 18.26
N LYS A 221 20.65 -22.36 17.46
CA LYS A 221 21.60 -21.38 17.95
C LYS A 221 20.98 -20.30 18.82
N LEU A 222 19.78 -19.82 18.49
CA LEU A 222 19.10 -18.75 19.21
C LEU A 222 18.31 -19.23 20.43
N THR A 223 17.83 -20.48 20.43
CA THR A 223 16.85 -20.98 21.41
C THR A 223 17.27 -22.26 22.13
N GLY A 224 18.30 -22.96 21.63
CA GLY A 224 18.67 -24.30 22.08
C GLY A 224 17.77 -25.42 21.52
N LYS A 225 16.78 -25.08 20.69
CA LYS A 225 15.79 -26.01 20.13
C LYS A 225 15.66 -25.84 18.62
N THR A 226 15.28 -26.92 17.96
CA THR A 226 14.85 -26.89 16.56
C THR A 226 13.51 -26.16 16.42
N ILE A 227 13.21 -25.69 15.20
CA ILE A 227 11.92 -25.05 14.94
C ILE A 227 10.74 -26.01 15.17
N ASP A 228 10.91 -27.31 14.88
CA ASP A 228 9.87 -28.32 15.09
C ASP A 228 9.61 -28.56 16.58
N GLU A 229 10.66 -28.59 17.42
CA GLU A 229 10.50 -28.63 18.88
C GLU A 229 9.81 -27.39 19.43
N LEU A 230 10.12 -26.21 18.90
CA LEU A 230 9.47 -24.95 19.26
C LEU A 230 8.00 -24.94 18.84
N TRP A 231 7.70 -25.45 17.64
CA TRP A 231 6.33 -25.56 17.14
C TRP A 231 5.52 -26.56 17.97
N LEU A 232 6.11 -27.70 18.34
CA LEU A 232 5.47 -28.67 19.23
C LEU A 232 5.13 -28.03 20.59
N ALA A 233 6.08 -27.32 21.20
CA ALA A 233 5.84 -26.61 22.45
C ALA A 233 4.74 -25.55 22.33
N TYR A 234 4.72 -24.81 21.22
CA TYR A 234 3.65 -23.86 20.89
C TYR A 234 2.29 -24.56 20.75
N SER A 235 2.22 -25.69 20.06
CA SER A 235 0.97 -26.42 19.84
C SER A 235 0.36 -26.98 21.14
N GLN A 236 1.21 -27.28 22.12
CA GLN A 236 0.77 -27.75 23.46
C GLN A 236 0.27 -26.60 24.35
N ASN A 237 0.76 -25.38 24.15
CA ASN A 237 0.34 -24.21 24.92
C ASN A 237 0.35 -22.95 24.03
N PRO A 238 -0.62 -22.78 23.11
CA PRO A 238 -0.65 -21.70 22.13
C PRO A 238 -1.18 -20.36 22.67
N THR A 239 -1.18 -20.19 23.99
CA THR A 239 -1.72 -18.99 24.64
C THR A 239 -0.81 -17.80 24.37
N LEU A 240 -1.38 -16.71 23.86
CA LEU A 240 -0.77 -15.39 23.88
C LEU A 240 -1.39 -14.59 25.02
N PRO A 241 -0.59 -13.79 25.75
CA PRO A 241 -1.18 -12.83 26.67
C PRO A 241 -2.12 -11.90 25.88
N ASN A 242 -3.25 -11.55 26.50
CA ASN A 242 -4.11 -10.52 25.95
C ASN A 242 -3.29 -9.22 25.95
N VAL A 243 -2.80 -8.83 24.78
CA VAL A 243 -2.27 -7.49 24.54
C VAL A 243 -3.49 -6.68 24.17
N ASN A 244 -4.02 -5.93 25.16
CA ASN A 244 -5.00 -4.87 24.94
C ASN A 244 -4.31 -3.69 24.28
#